data_4862a88d50f33b673218d4effa58c091
#
_entry.id   4862a88d50f33b673218d4effa58c091
#
_cell.length_a   1.000
_cell.length_b   1.000
_cell.length_c   1.000
_cell.angle_alpha   90.00
_cell.angle_beta   90.00
_cell.angle_gamma   90.00
#
_symmetry.space_group_name_H-M   'P 1'
#
loop_
_entity.id
_entity.type
_entity.pdbx_description
1 polymer ?
#
loop_
_entity_poly.entity_id
_entity_poly.type
_entity_poly.pdbx_seq_one_letter_code
_entity_poly.pdbx_strand_id
1 'polypeptide(L)'
;GPEHGQEGGPVVDDTRYIEIWNLVFMENERGEGLGKGNFEIVGKLPKKNIDTGLGIERVACILQDVDNVYETDLLRPVIDVAQEVTGAKYGADKANDVRFRVIADHSRTGLMLMLDGVTPGNEGRGYILRRLLRRIIRSARLLGATGETLEKFMDTVRETMTPSYPEIADNYERIRSVALAEEKSFLKTLESGSQMFDNWVTGAKERGEDTVPGDVAFSLHDTHGFPIDLTQEMAAEAGLKVDIDGFHNLMSEQKARAKADNNAKKLGHVDQTIYRPFVDNQPTVFTGYENLADEATVLGIIRDGALVETATEGATAQVILDRTPFYAEAGGQMADRGEMTSTSGAVRVEDVQKVGKKVWVHHVTVSGGELAVGQKIQATVDKAWRHQARQAHSGTHLIHAALREVLGPTAVQAGSMNKPGYLRFDFNYGEQLTEHQLGQIEEIANGAVDSDYQVNTIETSLEEAKAMGAMA
;
A
#
# COMPACT_ATOMS: atom_id res chain seq x y z
N GLY A 1 -42.02 4.85 -9.45
CA GLY A 1 -43.15 3.96 -9.31
C GLY A 1 -44.47 4.71 -9.34
N PRO A 2 -45.60 4.02 -9.51
CA PRO A 2 -46.93 4.64 -9.62
C PRO A 2 -47.38 5.45 -8.39
N GLU A 3 -46.79 5.19 -7.25
CA GLU A 3 -47.09 5.78 -5.94
C GLU A 3 -46.58 7.25 -5.83
N HIS A 4 -45.67 7.66 -6.67
CA HIS A 4 -44.98 8.95 -6.57
C HIS A 4 -45.55 10.09 -7.43
N GLY A 5 -46.77 9.95 -7.94
CA GLY A 5 -47.41 10.98 -8.78
C GLY A 5 -46.91 11.02 -10.22
N GLN A 6 -47.51 11.89 -11.05
CA GLN A 6 -47.22 11.94 -12.49
C GLN A 6 -46.50 13.23 -12.94
N GLU A 7 -46.23 14.18 -12.06
CA GLU A 7 -45.63 15.47 -12.41
C GLU A 7 -44.10 15.43 -12.23
N GLY A 8 -43.37 15.97 -13.19
CA GLY A 8 -41.90 16.04 -13.20
C GLY A 8 -41.23 14.92 -14.00
N GLY A 9 -40.00 15.16 -14.39
CA GLY A 9 -39.12 14.19 -15.09
C GLY A 9 -37.90 13.78 -14.29
N PRO A 10 -37.00 12.96 -14.86
CA PRO A 10 -35.81 12.44 -14.16
C PRO A 10 -34.87 13.51 -13.58
N VAL A 11 -34.93 14.73 -14.12
CA VAL A 11 -34.11 15.87 -13.65
C VAL A 11 -34.68 16.50 -12.37
N VAL A 12 -35.98 16.29 -12.12
CA VAL A 12 -36.71 16.97 -11.03
C VAL A 12 -36.88 16.09 -9.82
N ASP A 13 -36.95 14.78 -10.01
CA ASP A 13 -37.23 13.82 -8.95
C ASP A 13 -36.45 12.52 -9.17
N ASP A 14 -35.27 12.40 -8.58
CA ASP A 14 -34.38 11.21 -8.60
C ASP A 14 -34.89 10.08 -7.69
N THR A 15 -35.81 10.36 -6.79
CA THR A 15 -36.42 9.31 -5.94
C THR A 15 -37.44 8.48 -6.69
N ARG A 16 -38.07 9.09 -7.71
CA ARG A 16 -39.10 8.47 -8.56
C ARG A 16 -38.53 7.79 -9.80
N TYR A 17 -37.41 8.31 -10.31
CA TYR A 17 -36.76 7.81 -11.51
C TYR A 17 -35.41 7.18 -11.17
N ILE A 18 -35.23 5.92 -11.52
CA ILE A 18 -33.94 5.21 -11.39
C ILE A 18 -33.32 5.05 -12.79
N GLU A 19 -32.08 5.50 -12.96
CA GLU A 19 -31.29 5.20 -14.15
C GLU A 19 -30.84 3.73 -14.11
N ILE A 20 -31.26 2.94 -15.08
CA ILE A 20 -30.88 1.51 -15.20
C ILE A 20 -29.82 1.29 -16.26
N TRP A 21 -29.77 2.15 -17.26
CA TRP A 21 -28.88 2.05 -18.40
C TRP A 21 -28.52 3.41 -18.92
N ASN A 22 -27.26 3.67 -19.20
CA ASN A 22 -26.82 4.89 -19.87
C ASN A 22 -26.02 4.60 -21.15
N LEU A 23 -26.02 5.57 -22.04
CA LEU A 23 -25.24 5.59 -23.29
C LEU A 23 -24.38 6.85 -23.27
N VAL A 24 -23.07 6.69 -23.38
CA VAL A 24 -22.10 7.79 -23.42
C VAL A 24 -21.58 7.95 -24.85
N PHE A 25 -21.85 9.09 -25.46
CA PHE A 25 -21.36 9.41 -26.80
C PHE A 25 -20.08 10.23 -26.70
N MET A 26 -18.95 9.60 -27.06
CA MET A 26 -17.65 10.26 -27.06
C MET A 26 -17.36 10.82 -28.46
N GLU A 27 -17.39 12.15 -28.58
CA GLU A 27 -17.18 12.84 -29.85
C GLU A 27 -15.97 13.76 -29.87
N ASN A 28 -15.51 14.20 -28.70
CA ASN A 28 -14.49 15.22 -28.58
C ASN A 28 -13.22 14.69 -27.93
N GLU A 29 -12.08 15.22 -28.37
CA GLU A 29 -10.79 15.01 -27.74
C GLU A 29 -10.60 16.00 -26.60
N ARG A 30 -10.22 15.49 -25.44
CA ARG A 30 -9.96 16.27 -24.24
C ARG A 30 -8.49 16.66 -24.17
N GLY A 31 -8.20 17.94 -24.00
CA GLY A 31 -6.90 18.47 -23.69
C GLY A 31 -6.48 18.27 -22.22
N GLU A 32 -5.36 18.89 -21.86
CA GLU A 32 -4.89 18.89 -20.48
C GLU A 32 -5.88 19.59 -19.54
N GLY A 33 -5.99 19.09 -18.31
CA GLY A 33 -6.85 19.69 -17.28
C GLY A 33 -7.07 18.76 -16.09
N LEU A 34 -7.36 19.34 -14.92
CA LEU A 34 -7.59 18.66 -13.67
C LEU A 34 -9.09 18.46 -13.41
N GLY A 35 -9.54 17.20 -13.38
CA GLY A 35 -10.87 16.84 -12.91
C GLY A 35 -12.03 16.98 -13.91
N LYS A 36 -13.26 16.74 -13.44
CA LYS A 36 -14.49 16.83 -14.22
C LYS A 36 -14.85 18.31 -14.46
N GLY A 37 -14.89 18.72 -15.72
CA GLY A 37 -15.36 20.06 -16.12
C GLY A 37 -14.28 21.14 -16.22
N ASN A 38 -13.04 20.88 -15.88
CA ASN A 38 -11.93 21.82 -16.02
C ASN A 38 -10.89 21.31 -17.01
N PHE A 39 -11.28 21.22 -18.29
CA PHE A 39 -10.44 20.81 -19.41
C PHE A 39 -10.88 21.52 -20.68
N GLU A 40 -9.93 21.71 -21.59
CA GLU A 40 -10.19 22.24 -22.91
C GLU A 40 -10.58 21.12 -23.89
N ILE A 41 -11.50 21.40 -24.79
CA ILE A 41 -11.80 20.53 -25.94
C ILE A 41 -10.87 20.95 -27.07
N VAL A 42 -9.90 20.11 -27.42
CA VAL A 42 -8.89 20.41 -28.43
C VAL A 42 -9.30 20.01 -29.83
N GLY A 43 -10.30 19.15 -29.98
CA GLY A 43 -10.79 18.74 -31.30
C GLY A 43 -11.90 17.69 -31.24
N LYS A 44 -12.23 17.19 -32.43
CA LYS A 44 -13.12 16.03 -32.59
C LYS A 44 -12.30 14.74 -32.62
N LEU A 45 -12.81 13.68 -32.01
CA LEU A 45 -12.20 12.36 -32.14
C LEU A 45 -12.20 11.89 -33.61
N PRO A 46 -11.13 11.22 -34.06
CA PRO A 46 -11.05 10.65 -35.41
C PRO A 46 -12.18 9.64 -35.69
N LYS A 47 -12.61 8.93 -34.67
CA LYS A 47 -13.77 8.02 -34.68
C LYS A 47 -14.64 8.32 -33.48
N LYS A 48 -15.94 8.45 -33.71
CA LYS A 48 -16.92 8.54 -32.63
C LYS A 48 -17.04 7.20 -31.95
N ASN A 49 -17.12 7.20 -30.63
CA ASN A 49 -17.29 6.01 -29.83
C ASN A 49 -18.58 6.13 -29.01
N ILE A 50 -19.20 5.00 -28.78
CA ILE A 50 -20.35 4.88 -27.87
C ILE A 50 -19.93 3.88 -26.79
N ASP A 51 -20.01 4.32 -25.55
CA ASP A 51 -19.86 3.47 -24.38
C ASP A 51 -21.22 3.30 -23.72
N THR A 52 -21.43 2.19 -23.02
CA THR A 52 -22.69 1.88 -22.37
C THR A 52 -22.47 1.29 -21.00
N GLY A 53 -23.28 1.68 -20.04
CA GLY A 53 -23.27 1.14 -18.68
C GLY A 53 -24.67 0.75 -18.23
N LEU A 54 -24.80 -0.47 -17.69
CA LEU A 54 -26.06 -1.01 -17.17
C LEU A 54 -25.86 -1.48 -15.73
N GLY A 55 -26.70 -0.97 -14.81
CA GLY A 55 -26.71 -1.43 -13.42
C GLY A 55 -27.48 -2.72 -13.27
N ILE A 56 -26.77 -3.85 -13.12
CA ILE A 56 -27.43 -5.16 -13.05
C ILE A 56 -28.38 -5.27 -11.84
N GLU A 57 -28.02 -4.75 -10.69
CA GLU A 57 -28.87 -4.72 -9.51
C GLU A 57 -30.12 -3.88 -9.70
N ARG A 58 -29.99 -2.77 -10.42
CA ARG A 58 -31.13 -1.90 -10.73
C ARG A 58 -32.12 -2.60 -11.68
N VAL A 59 -31.61 -3.32 -12.67
CA VAL A 59 -32.45 -4.13 -13.56
C VAL A 59 -33.06 -5.30 -12.81
N ALA A 60 -32.30 -6.01 -11.97
CA ALA A 60 -32.81 -7.09 -11.14
C ALA A 60 -33.94 -6.62 -10.21
N CYS A 61 -33.82 -5.42 -9.62
CA CYS A 61 -34.85 -4.81 -8.80
C CYS A 61 -36.19 -4.68 -9.54
N ILE A 62 -36.15 -4.23 -10.81
CA ILE A 62 -37.34 -4.10 -11.64
C ILE A 62 -37.91 -5.46 -12.04
N LEU A 63 -37.04 -6.40 -12.45
CA LEU A 63 -37.48 -7.73 -12.90
C LEU A 63 -38.04 -8.59 -11.76
N GLN A 64 -37.57 -8.38 -10.54
CA GLN A 64 -38.03 -9.08 -9.33
C GLN A 64 -39.21 -8.36 -8.65
N ASP A 65 -39.62 -7.19 -9.17
CA ASP A 65 -40.70 -6.36 -8.63
C ASP A 65 -40.52 -6.03 -7.13
N VAL A 66 -39.29 -5.60 -6.78
CA VAL A 66 -38.93 -5.19 -5.41
C VAL A 66 -38.62 -3.69 -5.35
N ASP A 67 -38.80 -3.08 -4.16
CA ASP A 67 -38.73 -1.62 -3.99
C ASP A 67 -37.31 -1.04 -4.08
N ASN A 68 -36.30 -1.85 -3.77
CA ASN A 68 -34.90 -1.41 -3.79
C ASN A 68 -33.94 -2.59 -4.04
N VAL A 69 -32.71 -2.27 -4.43
CA VAL A 69 -31.68 -3.27 -4.79
C VAL A 69 -31.32 -4.22 -3.65
N TYR A 70 -31.52 -3.82 -2.39
CA TYR A 70 -31.20 -4.63 -1.21
C TYR A 70 -32.22 -5.76 -0.95
N GLU A 71 -33.36 -5.72 -1.65
CA GLU A 71 -34.39 -6.77 -1.59
C GLU A 71 -34.28 -7.79 -2.72
N THR A 72 -33.33 -7.57 -3.63
CA THR A 72 -33.04 -8.53 -4.69
C THR A 72 -32.35 -9.79 -4.13
N ASP A 73 -32.44 -10.88 -4.88
CA ASP A 73 -31.75 -12.14 -4.60
C ASP A 73 -30.21 -12.01 -4.50
N LEU A 74 -29.66 -10.91 -4.98
CA LEU A 74 -28.22 -10.62 -4.91
C LEU A 74 -27.73 -10.11 -3.54
N LEU A 75 -28.58 -9.37 -2.82
CA LEU A 75 -28.19 -8.70 -1.56
C LEU A 75 -29.04 -9.12 -0.36
N ARG A 76 -30.28 -9.50 -0.58
CA ARG A 76 -31.22 -9.90 0.48
C ARG A 76 -30.71 -11.06 1.34
N PRO A 77 -30.05 -12.10 0.80
CA PRO A 77 -29.55 -13.20 1.61
C PRO A 77 -28.58 -12.73 2.72
N VAL A 78 -27.72 -11.73 2.45
CA VAL A 78 -26.81 -11.21 3.47
C VAL A 78 -27.56 -10.42 4.53
N ILE A 79 -28.62 -9.69 4.17
CA ILE A 79 -29.50 -9.02 5.14
C ILE A 79 -30.20 -10.03 6.04
N ASP A 80 -30.69 -11.13 5.48
CA ASP A 80 -31.39 -12.17 6.26
C ASP A 80 -30.44 -12.81 7.28
N VAL A 81 -29.22 -13.16 6.90
CA VAL A 81 -28.18 -13.62 7.83
C VAL A 81 -27.83 -12.55 8.86
N ALA A 82 -27.77 -11.28 8.47
CA ALA A 82 -27.53 -10.19 9.41
C ALA A 82 -28.65 -10.06 10.45
N GLN A 83 -29.93 -10.28 10.08
CA GLN A 83 -31.05 -10.35 11.01
C GLN A 83 -30.89 -11.52 12.01
N GLU A 84 -30.49 -12.70 11.54
CA GLU A 84 -30.25 -13.86 12.40
C GLU A 84 -29.14 -13.63 13.40
N VAL A 85 -28.02 -13.02 12.93
CA VAL A 85 -26.83 -12.77 13.76
C VAL A 85 -27.07 -11.69 14.81
N THR A 86 -27.86 -10.67 14.47
CA THR A 86 -28.06 -9.49 15.33
C THR A 86 -29.33 -9.53 16.17
N GLY A 87 -30.31 -10.31 15.74
CA GLY A 87 -31.66 -10.31 16.33
C GLY A 87 -32.52 -9.10 15.94
N ALA A 88 -31.95 -8.11 15.24
CA ALA A 88 -32.70 -6.96 14.75
C ALA A 88 -33.47 -7.29 13.46
N LYS A 89 -34.50 -6.51 13.12
CA LYS A 89 -35.32 -6.72 11.93
C LYS A 89 -35.14 -5.60 10.93
N TYR A 90 -34.87 -5.98 9.67
CA TYR A 90 -34.87 -5.08 8.53
C TYR A 90 -36.28 -4.58 8.22
N GLY A 91 -36.43 -3.31 7.93
CA GLY A 91 -37.72 -2.66 7.69
C GLY A 91 -38.42 -2.12 8.95
N ALA A 92 -37.88 -2.39 10.15
CA ALA A 92 -38.47 -1.93 11.41
C ALA A 92 -38.05 -0.50 11.79
N ASP A 93 -36.84 -0.10 11.44
CA ASP A 93 -36.25 1.21 11.77
C ASP A 93 -35.30 1.69 10.68
N LYS A 94 -35.48 2.91 10.20
CA LYS A 94 -34.71 3.46 9.08
C LYS A 94 -33.19 3.54 9.34
N ALA A 95 -32.78 3.85 10.58
CA ALA A 95 -31.36 3.92 10.91
C ALA A 95 -30.73 2.52 10.93
N ASN A 96 -31.47 1.53 11.42
CA ASN A 96 -31.04 0.13 11.36
C ASN A 96 -31.02 -0.41 9.93
N ASP A 97 -31.97 -0.02 9.10
CA ASP A 97 -32.00 -0.42 7.68
C ASP A 97 -30.74 0.04 6.94
N VAL A 98 -30.23 1.24 7.23
CA VAL A 98 -28.96 1.71 6.68
C VAL A 98 -27.81 0.77 7.10
N ARG A 99 -27.76 0.34 8.34
CA ARG A 99 -26.74 -0.60 8.85
C ARG A 99 -26.81 -1.95 8.17
N PHE A 100 -27.99 -2.50 7.97
CA PHE A 100 -28.20 -3.75 7.21
C PHE A 100 -27.71 -3.62 5.75
N ARG A 101 -28.02 -2.50 5.10
CA ARG A 101 -27.57 -2.20 3.73
C ARG A 101 -26.05 -2.09 3.65
N VAL A 102 -25.42 -1.42 4.62
CA VAL A 102 -23.96 -1.37 4.73
C VAL A 102 -23.35 -2.77 4.85
N ILE A 103 -23.92 -3.64 5.69
CA ILE A 103 -23.44 -5.01 5.84
C ILE A 103 -23.51 -5.74 4.49
N ALA A 104 -24.66 -5.71 3.80
CA ALA A 104 -24.84 -6.44 2.55
C ALA A 104 -23.92 -5.93 1.43
N ASP A 105 -23.89 -4.63 1.19
CA ASP A 105 -23.08 -3.99 0.14
C ASP A 105 -21.58 -4.19 0.38
N HIS A 106 -21.13 -3.90 1.59
CA HIS A 106 -19.70 -3.94 1.91
C HIS A 106 -19.15 -5.36 2.04
N SER A 107 -19.96 -6.35 2.45
CA SER A 107 -19.54 -7.76 2.48
C SER A 107 -19.25 -8.26 1.08
N ARG A 108 -20.13 -8.00 0.12
CA ARG A 108 -19.93 -8.35 -1.28
C ARG A 108 -18.71 -7.65 -1.86
N THR A 109 -18.63 -6.34 -1.70
CA THR A 109 -17.51 -5.53 -2.19
C THR A 109 -16.19 -5.97 -1.55
N GLY A 110 -16.17 -6.22 -0.25
CA GLY A 110 -14.98 -6.66 0.48
C GLY A 110 -14.48 -8.03 0.02
N LEU A 111 -15.39 -8.99 -0.18
CA LEU A 111 -15.04 -10.30 -0.70
C LEU A 111 -14.40 -10.19 -2.09
N MET A 112 -14.99 -9.44 -3.01
CA MET A 112 -14.48 -9.28 -4.38
C MET A 112 -13.12 -8.57 -4.40
N LEU A 113 -12.92 -7.54 -3.57
CA LEU A 113 -11.60 -6.90 -3.43
C LEU A 113 -10.53 -7.88 -2.91
N MET A 114 -10.89 -8.73 -1.94
CA MET A 114 -9.97 -9.77 -1.43
C MET A 114 -9.73 -10.86 -2.47
N LEU A 115 -10.72 -11.20 -3.30
CA LEU A 115 -10.54 -12.11 -4.43
C LEU A 115 -9.48 -11.57 -5.41
N ASP A 116 -9.53 -10.28 -5.73
CA ASP A 116 -8.54 -9.56 -6.56
C ASP A 116 -7.17 -9.35 -5.86
N GLY A 117 -6.96 -9.97 -4.69
CA GLY A 117 -5.68 -9.94 -3.97
C GLY A 117 -5.44 -8.68 -3.13
N VAL A 118 -6.45 -7.82 -2.93
CA VAL A 118 -6.32 -6.68 -2.02
C VAL A 118 -6.34 -7.19 -0.57
N THR A 119 -5.41 -6.71 0.25
CA THR A 119 -5.36 -6.98 1.69
C THR A 119 -5.61 -5.70 2.49
N PRO A 120 -6.23 -5.78 3.69
CA PRO A 120 -6.43 -4.60 4.53
C PRO A 120 -5.12 -3.90 4.86
N GLY A 121 -5.09 -2.59 4.70
CA GLY A 121 -3.88 -1.77 4.89
C GLY A 121 -4.20 -0.35 5.37
N ASN A 122 -3.15 0.46 5.55
CA ASN A 122 -3.29 1.84 6.01
C ASN A 122 -3.29 2.87 4.86
N GLU A 123 -3.00 2.43 3.63
CA GLU A 123 -2.91 3.30 2.45
C GLU A 123 -3.51 2.64 1.20
N GLY A 124 -3.84 3.45 0.21
CA GLY A 124 -4.29 2.99 -1.11
C GLY A 124 -5.54 2.10 -1.07
N ARG A 125 -5.55 1.06 -1.89
CA ARG A 125 -6.68 0.11 -2.00
C ARG A 125 -6.91 -0.67 -0.71
N GLY A 126 -5.84 -0.99 0.01
CA GLY A 126 -5.91 -1.70 1.29
C GLY A 126 -6.63 -0.90 2.37
N TYR A 127 -6.46 0.43 2.39
CA TYR A 127 -7.22 1.31 3.28
C TYR A 127 -8.73 1.28 2.99
N ILE A 128 -9.11 1.28 1.71
CA ILE A 128 -10.52 1.20 1.32
C ILE A 128 -11.12 -0.13 1.81
N LEU A 129 -10.45 -1.26 1.58
CA LEU A 129 -10.91 -2.56 2.04
C LEU A 129 -11.04 -2.59 3.57
N ARG A 130 -10.02 -2.13 4.30
CA ARG A 130 -10.05 -2.04 5.77
C ARG A 130 -11.25 -1.24 6.27
N ARG A 131 -11.50 -0.08 5.66
CA ARG A 131 -12.65 0.77 5.98
C ARG A 131 -13.98 0.03 5.78
N LEU A 132 -14.16 -0.68 4.66
CA LEU A 132 -15.37 -1.44 4.39
C LEU A 132 -15.59 -2.52 5.46
N LEU A 133 -14.57 -3.35 5.76
CA LEU A 133 -14.67 -4.41 6.75
C LEU A 133 -15.02 -3.85 8.15
N ARG A 134 -14.36 -2.76 8.57
CA ARG A 134 -14.64 -2.13 9.88
C ARG A 134 -16.04 -1.52 9.97
N ARG A 135 -16.57 -1.00 8.85
CA ARG A 135 -17.97 -0.54 8.80
C ARG A 135 -18.96 -1.68 8.94
N ILE A 136 -18.69 -2.85 8.35
CA ILE A 136 -19.53 -4.05 8.55
C ILE A 136 -19.55 -4.43 10.02
N ILE A 137 -18.38 -4.58 10.64
CA ILE A 137 -18.22 -5.00 12.04
C ILE A 137 -18.95 -4.04 12.99
N ARG A 138 -18.73 -2.72 12.81
CA ARG A 138 -19.43 -1.72 13.62
C ARG A 138 -20.94 -1.76 13.41
N SER A 139 -21.40 -1.86 12.17
CA SER A 139 -22.83 -1.93 11.84
C SER A 139 -23.50 -3.14 12.50
N ALA A 140 -22.85 -4.30 12.46
CA ALA A 140 -23.32 -5.50 13.14
C ALA A 140 -23.40 -5.30 14.67
N ARG A 141 -22.39 -4.67 15.28
CA ARG A 141 -22.39 -4.32 16.70
C ARG A 141 -23.53 -3.39 17.08
N LEU A 142 -23.77 -2.35 16.31
CA LEU A 142 -24.87 -1.40 16.55
C LEU A 142 -26.26 -2.04 16.37
N LEU A 143 -26.36 -3.11 15.59
CA LEU A 143 -27.56 -3.93 15.46
C LEU A 143 -27.71 -4.97 16.58
N GLY A 144 -26.73 -5.11 17.48
CA GLY A 144 -26.81 -6.00 18.65
C GLY A 144 -25.98 -7.28 18.54
N ALA A 145 -25.18 -7.46 17.50
CA ALA A 145 -24.32 -8.64 17.38
C ALA A 145 -23.27 -8.70 18.50
N THR A 146 -22.98 -9.91 18.97
CA THR A 146 -21.93 -10.21 19.93
C THR A 146 -20.93 -11.19 19.31
N GLY A 147 -19.62 -10.94 19.46
CA GLY A 147 -18.59 -11.81 18.88
C GLY A 147 -18.27 -11.53 17.41
N GLU A 148 -17.63 -12.48 16.75
CA GLU A 148 -17.23 -12.41 15.34
C GLU A 148 -18.45 -12.66 14.41
N THR A 149 -18.54 -11.90 13.34
CA THR A 149 -19.72 -11.90 12.43
C THR A 149 -19.34 -11.99 10.97
N LEU A 150 -18.12 -11.54 10.59
CA LEU A 150 -17.71 -11.46 9.18
C LEU A 150 -17.74 -12.82 8.48
N GLU A 151 -17.40 -13.90 9.15
CA GLU A 151 -17.42 -15.24 8.57
C GLU A 151 -18.77 -15.57 7.97
N LYS A 152 -19.86 -15.38 8.72
CA LYS A 152 -21.22 -15.68 8.26
C LYS A 152 -21.63 -14.83 7.06
N PHE A 153 -21.25 -13.57 7.07
CA PHE A 153 -21.54 -12.68 5.94
C PHE A 153 -20.73 -13.06 4.70
N MET A 154 -19.44 -13.41 4.86
CA MET A 154 -18.59 -13.86 3.75
C MET A 154 -19.04 -15.21 3.19
N ASP A 155 -19.45 -16.16 4.04
CA ASP A 155 -20.03 -17.44 3.60
C ASP A 155 -21.26 -17.24 2.72
N THR A 156 -22.18 -16.35 3.13
CA THR A 156 -23.38 -16.03 2.37
C THR A 156 -23.06 -15.39 1.03
N VAL A 157 -22.10 -14.46 1.01
CA VAL A 157 -21.63 -13.82 -0.24
C VAL A 157 -20.96 -14.87 -1.14
N ARG A 158 -20.14 -15.78 -0.59
CA ARG A 158 -19.57 -16.89 -1.36
C ARG A 158 -20.67 -17.71 -2.03
N GLU A 159 -21.68 -18.12 -1.30
CA GLU A 159 -22.77 -18.95 -1.83
C GLU A 159 -23.53 -18.26 -2.96
N THR A 160 -23.80 -16.95 -2.82
CA THR A 160 -24.53 -16.18 -3.83
C THR A 160 -23.70 -15.84 -5.06
N MET A 161 -22.38 -15.62 -4.90
CA MET A 161 -21.51 -15.13 -5.97
C MET A 161 -20.75 -16.23 -6.72
N THR A 162 -20.47 -17.39 -6.10
CA THR A 162 -19.70 -18.48 -6.72
C THR A 162 -20.29 -18.98 -8.05
N PRO A 163 -21.64 -19.03 -8.26
CA PRO A 163 -22.18 -19.42 -9.57
C PRO A 163 -21.72 -18.54 -10.72
N SER A 164 -21.47 -17.25 -10.47
CA SER A 164 -21.01 -16.29 -11.47
C SER A 164 -19.48 -16.09 -11.45
N TYR A 165 -18.83 -16.36 -10.33
CA TYR A 165 -17.40 -16.21 -10.08
C TYR A 165 -16.82 -17.48 -9.43
N PRO A 166 -16.63 -18.57 -10.19
CA PRO A 166 -16.20 -19.87 -9.64
C PRO A 166 -14.87 -19.81 -8.90
N GLU A 167 -13.97 -18.88 -9.25
CA GLU A 167 -12.67 -18.65 -8.62
C GLU A 167 -12.77 -18.27 -7.14
N ILE A 168 -13.95 -17.85 -6.67
CA ILE A 168 -14.20 -17.60 -5.25
C ILE A 168 -13.97 -18.89 -4.46
N ALA A 169 -14.42 -20.04 -4.96
CA ALA A 169 -14.32 -21.31 -4.25
C ALA A 169 -12.84 -21.66 -3.96
N ASP A 170 -11.97 -21.50 -4.94
CA ASP A 170 -10.53 -21.82 -4.82
C ASP A 170 -9.77 -20.85 -3.88
N ASN A 171 -10.26 -19.61 -3.75
CA ASN A 171 -9.62 -18.56 -2.96
C ASN A 171 -10.28 -18.34 -1.59
N TYR A 172 -11.38 -19.04 -1.28
CA TYR A 172 -12.21 -18.68 -0.14
C TYR A 172 -11.51 -18.79 1.21
N GLU A 173 -10.70 -19.81 1.44
CA GLU A 173 -9.97 -19.96 2.70
C GLU A 173 -9.00 -18.79 2.95
N ARG A 174 -8.35 -18.30 1.90
CA ARG A 174 -7.52 -17.10 1.98
C ARG A 174 -8.36 -15.85 2.32
N ILE A 175 -9.48 -15.65 1.62
CA ILE A 175 -10.39 -14.52 1.83
C ILE A 175 -10.91 -14.53 3.26
N ARG A 176 -11.39 -15.68 3.71
CA ARG A 176 -11.89 -15.90 5.06
C ARG A 176 -10.84 -15.58 6.13
N SER A 177 -9.63 -16.10 5.97
CA SER A 177 -8.52 -15.84 6.90
C SER A 177 -8.20 -14.34 7.03
N VAL A 178 -8.15 -13.62 5.90
CA VAL A 178 -7.90 -12.17 5.88
C VAL A 178 -9.03 -11.40 6.57
N ALA A 179 -10.29 -11.75 6.29
CA ALA A 179 -11.45 -11.08 6.90
C ALA A 179 -11.50 -11.29 8.43
N LEU A 180 -11.30 -12.53 8.89
CA LEU A 180 -11.33 -12.86 10.33
C LEU A 180 -10.16 -12.23 11.09
N ALA A 181 -8.96 -12.16 10.49
CA ALA A 181 -7.83 -11.49 11.09
C ALA A 181 -8.09 -9.99 11.30
N GLU A 182 -8.69 -9.30 10.32
CA GLU A 182 -9.06 -7.90 10.43
C GLU A 182 -10.18 -7.69 11.47
N GLU A 183 -11.19 -8.57 11.53
CA GLU A 183 -12.27 -8.52 12.54
C GLU A 183 -11.70 -8.69 13.95
N LYS A 184 -10.92 -9.74 14.20
CA LYS A 184 -10.28 -10.00 15.48
C LYS A 184 -9.39 -8.84 15.96
N SER A 185 -8.64 -8.27 15.02
CA SER A 185 -7.80 -7.09 15.29
C SER A 185 -8.63 -5.87 15.67
N PHE A 186 -9.70 -5.59 14.93
CA PHE A 186 -10.52 -4.41 15.16
C PHE A 186 -11.39 -4.54 16.43
N LEU A 187 -11.94 -5.72 16.71
CA LEU A 187 -12.73 -5.96 17.91
C LEU A 187 -11.98 -5.68 19.21
N LYS A 188 -10.65 -5.88 19.22
CA LYS A 188 -9.80 -5.55 20.41
C LYS A 188 -9.81 -4.06 20.75
N THR A 189 -9.95 -3.20 19.74
CA THR A 189 -9.86 -1.74 19.90
C THR A 189 -11.20 -1.04 19.75
N LEU A 190 -12.19 -1.71 19.17
CA LEU A 190 -13.52 -1.14 18.90
C LEU A 190 -14.21 -0.68 20.18
N GLU A 191 -14.22 -1.50 21.22
CA GLU A 191 -14.87 -1.19 22.48
C GLU A 191 -14.20 0.00 23.18
N SER A 192 -12.87 -0.04 23.32
CA SER A 192 -12.11 1.05 23.94
C SER A 192 -12.17 2.36 23.16
N GLY A 193 -12.13 2.29 21.82
CA GLY A 193 -12.26 3.46 20.97
C GLY A 193 -13.68 4.06 21.00
N SER A 194 -14.72 3.23 20.99
CA SER A 194 -16.10 3.70 21.16
C SER A 194 -16.30 4.36 22.52
N GLN A 195 -15.82 3.75 23.61
CA GLN A 195 -15.87 4.32 24.95
C GLN A 195 -15.15 5.67 25.04
N MET A 196 -13.97 5.78 24.44
CA MET A 196 -13.22 7.04 24.38
C MET A 196 -14.04 8.12 23.66
N PHE A 197 -14.64 7.79 22.52
CA PHE A 197 -15.48 8.72 21.77
C PHE A 197 -16.72 9.15 22.55
N ASP A 198 -17.44 8.21 23.16
CA ASP A 198 -18.67 8.48 23.94
C ASP A 198 -18.39 9.35 25.16
N ASN A 199 -17.26 9.11 25.86
CA ASN A 199 -16.82 9.95 26.97
C ASN A 199 -16.53 11.38 26.50
N TRP A 200 -15.87 11.51 25.34
CA TRP A 200 -15.61 12.82 24.76
C TRP A 200 -16.90 13.54 24.38
N VAL A 201 -17.86 12.85 23.70
CA VAL A 201 -19.18 13.39 23.30
C VAL A 201 -19.97 13.89 24.52
N THR A 202 -19.93 13.13 25.60
CA THR A 202 -20.63 13.52 26.85
C THR A 202 -20.08 14.84 27.40
N GLY A 203 -18.75 14.96 27.51
CA GLY A 203 -18.12 16.20 27.96
C GLY A 203 -18.30 17.36 26.97
N ALA A 204 -18.30 17.10 25.67
CA ALA A 204 -18.51 18.11 24.64
C ALA A 204 -19.92 18.75 24.73
N LYS A 205 -20.94 17.92 24.94
CA LYS A 205 -22.33 18.41 25.14
C LYS A 205 -22.46 19.31 26.37
N GLU A 206 -21.75 19.01 27.46
CA GLU A 206 -21.72 19.85 28.66
C GLU A 206 -21.03 21.20 28.40
N ARG A 207 -20.00 21.22 27.53
CA ARG A 207 -19.29 22.45 27.17
C ARG A 207 -19.93 23.22 26.01
N GLY A 208 -20.97 22.67 25.36
CA GLY A 208 -21.60 23.25 24.17
C GLY A 208 -20.72 23.19 22.92
N GLU A 209 -19.83 22.24 22.84
CA GLU A 209 -18.98 22.01 21.68
C GLU A 209 -19.74 21.18 20.61
N ASP A 210 -19.59 21.54 19.34
CA ASP A 210 -20.26 20.90 18.20
C ASP A 210 -19.29 20.16 17.26
N THR A 211 -17.99 20.17 17.57
CA THR A 211 -16.96 19.67 16.69
C THR A 211 -15.95 18.82 17.44
N VAL A 212 -15.74 17.58 17.01
CA VAL A 212 -14.70 16.68 17.52
C VAL A 212 -13.35 17.21 17.07
N PRO A 213 -12.42 17.53 17.99
CA PRO A 213 -11.09 18.05 17.64
C PRO A 213 -10.26 17.08 16.82
N GLY A 214 -9.34 17.60 16.03
CA GLY A 214 -8.45 16.82 15.16
C GLY A 214 -7.55 15.85 15.93
N ASP A 215 -7.11 16.19 17.14
CA ASP A 215 -6.30 15.33 18.01
C ASP A 215 -7.08 14.12 18.57
N VAL A 216 -8.35 14.31 18.92
CA VAL A 216 -9.24 13.21 19.30
C VAL A 216 -9.47 12.26 18.13
N ALA A 217 -9.76 12.81 16.95
CA ALA A 217 -9.92 12.01 15.73
C ALA A 217 -8.62 11.28 15.34
N PHE A 218 -7.47 11.92 15.53
CA PHE A 218 -6.15 11.33 15.33
C PHE A 218 -5.87 10.20 16.32
N SER A 219 -6.19 10.38 17.60
CA SER A 219 -6.03 9.33 18.61
C SER A 219 -6.91 8.11 18.32
N LEU A 220 -8.16 8.31 17.88
CA LEU A 220 -9.04 7.22 17.42
C LEU A 220 -8.44 6.48 16.23
N HIS A 221 -7.83 7.21 15.29
CA HIS A 221 -7.20 6.61 14.13
C HIS A 221 -5.91 5.85 14.46
N ASP A 222 -4.99 6.49 15.17
CA ASP A 222 -3.63 5.98 15.41
C ASP A 222 -3.59 4.88 16.48
N THR A 223 -4.34 5.05 17.56
CA THR A 223 -4.33 4.14 18.71
C THR A 223 -5.40 3.05 18.60
N HIS A 224 -6.60 3.41 18.16
CA HIS A 224 -7.75 2.49 18.11
C HIS A 224 -8.08 1.99 16.71
N GLY A 225 -7.36 2.49 15.69
CA GLY A 225 -7.50 2.03 14.31
C GLY A 225 -8.82 2.42 13.64
N PHE A 226 -9.52 3.46 14.14
CA PHE A 226 -10.74 3.95 13.50
C PHE A 226 -10.38 4.71 12.21
N PRO A 227 -10.83 4.27 11.02
CA PRO A 227 -10.72 5.11 9.84
C PRO A 227 -11.41 6.46 10.07
N ILE A 228 -10.86 7.54 9.54
CA ILE A 228 -11.41 8.89 9.77
C ILE A 228 -12.89 9.00 9.35
N ASP A 229 -13.26 8.34 8.26
CA ASP A 229 -14.66 8.29 7.81
C ASP A 229 -15.58 7.65 8.86
N LEU A 230 -15.10 6.65 9.59
CA LEU A 230 -15.87 6.02 10.68
C LEU A 230 -16.05 6.98 11.86
N THR A 231 -15.02 7.74 12.20
CA THR A 231 -15.10 8.81 13.22
C THR A 231 -16.09 9.91 12.79
N GLN A 232 -16.11 10.27 11.50
CA GLN A 232 -17.08 11.22 10.96
C GLN A 232 -18.53 10.70 11.06
N GLU A 233 -18.75 9.42 10.77
CA GLU A 233 -20.07 8.79 10.92
C GLU A 233 -20.53 8.80 12.37
N MET A 234 -19.64 8.44 13.31
CA MET A 234 -19.94 8.48 14.75
C MET A 234 -20.26 9.89 15.22
N ALA A 235 -19.51 10.88 14.74
CA ALA A 235 -19.76 12.29 15.06
C ALA A 235 -21.13 12.76 14.52
N ALA A 236 -21.43 12.43 13.26
CA ALA A 236 -22.72 12.77 12.65
C ALA A 236 -23.90 12.11 13.37
N GLU A 237 -23.79 10.85 13.80
CA GLU A 237 -24.78 10.15 14.64
C GLU A 237 -25.01 10.86 15.97
N ALA A 238 -23.96 11.47 16.55
CA ALA A 238 -24.02 12.26 17.77
C ALA A 238 -24.50 13.73 17.56
N GLY A 239 -24.70 14.14 16.30
CA GLY A 239 -25.04 15.51 15.92
C GLY A 239 -23.85 16.47 15.91
N LEU A 240 -22.64 15.95 15.75
CA LEU A 240 -21.38 16.69 15.79
C LEU A 240 -20.69 16.68 14.42
N LYS A 241 -19.71 17.58 14.25
CA LYS A 241 -18.76 17.62 13.14
C LYS A 241 -17.42 17.07 13.57
N VAL A 242 -16.47 16.93 12.65
CA VAL A 242 -15.07 16.56 12.94
C VAL A 242 -14.15 17.60 12.31
N ASP A 243 -13.14 18.04 13.06
CA ASP A 243 -12.04 18.87 12.55
C ASP A 243 -11.09 18.03 11.67
N ILE A 244 -11.46 17.94 10.39
CA ILE A 244 -10.73 17.16 9.39
C ILE A 244 -9.37 17.80 9.07
N ASP A 245 -9.29 19.12 9.07
CA ASP A 245 -8.05 19.84 8.78
C ASP A 245 -7.02 19.61 9.89
N GLY A 246 -7.45 19.70 11.16
CA GLY A 246 -6.62 19.36 12.31
C GLY A 246 -6.14 17.92 12.29
N PHE A 247 -7.01 16.97 11.92
CA PHE A 247 -6.63 15.56 11.74
C PHE A 247 -5.56 15.38 10.65
N HIS A 248 -5.76 16.00 9.46
CA HIS A 248 -4.79 15.90 8.36
C HIS A 248 -3.45 16.55 8.68
N ASN A 249 -3.45 17.64 9.44
CA ASN A 249 -2.21 18.25 9.92
C ASN A 249 -1.41 17.28 10.81
N LEU A 250 -2.05 16.65 11.79
CA LEU A 250 -1.41 15.67 12.67
C LEU A 250 -0.91 14.42 11.89
N MET A 251 -1.69 13.92 10.92
CA MET A 251 -1.28 12.84 10.02
C MET A 251 -0.05 13.24 9.19
N SER A 252 -0.01 14.48 8.72
CA SER A 252 1.12 15.02 7.95
C SER A 252 2.37 15.16 8.81
N GLU A 253 2.24 15.61 10.05
CA GLU A 253 3.32 15.66 11.03
C GLU A 253 3.87 14.30 11.39
N GLN A 254 2.98 13.29 11.58
CA GLN A 254 3.38 11.90 11.81
C GLN A 254 4.17 11.34 10.63
N LYS A 255 3.67 11.55 9.39
CA LYS A 255 4.37 11.17 8.15
C LYS A 255 5.70 11.89 8.00
N ALA A 256 5.76 13.18 8.34
CA ALA A 256 6.98 13.95 8.30
C ALA A 256 8.01 13.47 9.33
N ARG A 257 7.58 13.12 10.56
CA ARG A 257 8.44 12.52 11.60
C ARG A 257 8.98 11.15 11.14
N ALA A 258 8.13 10.28 10.64
CA ALA A 258 8.54 8.98 10.10
C ALA A 258 9.48 9.12 8.90
N LYS A 259 9.25 10.13 8.04
CA LYS A 259 10.11 10.46 6.90
C LYS A 259 11.42 11.14 7.35
N ALA A 260 11.40 11.97 8.38
CA ALA A 260 12.58 12.60 8.95
C ALA A 260 13.51 11.56 9.61
N ASP A 261 12.95 10.57 10.32
CA ASP A 261 13.70 9.44 10.87
C ASP A 261 14.32 8.57 9.76
N ASN A 262 13.62 8.40 8.63
CA ASN A 262 14.17 7.75 7.45
C ASN A 262 15.16 8.65 6.67
N ASN A 263 14.93 9.96 6.63
CA ASN A 263 15.78 10.92 5.91
C ASN A 263 16.98 11.40 6.74
N ALA A 264 16.93 11.35 8.06
CA ALA A 264 18.13 11.52 8.89
C ALA A 264 19.17 10.41 8.64
N LYS A 265 18.72 9.29 8.02
CA LYS A 265 19.58 8.21 7.51
C LYS A 265 19.94 8.37 6.02
N LYS A 266 19.30 9.27 5.26
CA LYS A 266 19.57 9.56 3.85
C LYS A 266 20.06 11.00 3.72
N LEU A 267 21.34 11.15 3.38
CA LEU A 267 21.99 12.44 3.13
C LEU A 267 21.16 13.34 2.19
N GLY A 268 20.89 14.54 2.68
CA GLY A 268 20.40 15.77 2.08
C GLY A 268 19.66 15.78 0.74
N HIS A 269 18.62 16.59 0.65
CA HIS A 269 17.95 16.96 -0.61
C HIS A 269 18.96 17.71 -1.52
N VAL A 270 19.66 16.97 -2.38
CA VAL A 270 20.36 17.57 -3.53
C VAL A 270 19.33 17.72 -4.65
N ASP A 271 19.28 18.87 -5.27
CA ASP A 271 18.43 19.12 -6.44
C ASP A 271 18.77 18.08 -7.53
N GLN A 272 17.80 17.25 -7.89
CA GLN A 272 18.01 16.17 -8.85
C GLN A 272 18.42 16.67 -10.25
N THR A 273 18.24 17.95 -10.54
CA THR A 273 18.64 18.54 -11.83
C THR A 273 20.15 18.52 -12.04
N ILE A 274 20.95 18.51 -10.96
CA ILE A 274 22.42 18.44 -11.06
C ILE A 274 22.94 17.14 -11.68
N TYR A 275 22.16 16.04 -11.58
CA TYR A 275 22.55 14.75 -12.13
C TYR A 275 22.11 14.54 -13.59
N ARG A 276 21.26 15.44 -14.14
CA ARG A 276 20.75 15.33 -15.51
C ARG A 276 21.82 15.13 -16.58
N PRO A 277 22.93 15.87 -16.60
CA PRO A 277 23.98 15.69 -17.60
C PRO A 277 24.53 14.25 -17.65
N PHE A 278 24.62 13.60 -16.48
CA PHE A 278 25.13 12.23 -16.35
C PHE A 278 24.06 11.19 -16.73
N VAL A 279 22.80 11.40 -16.30
CA VAL A 279 21.68 10.49 -16.62
C VAL A 279 21.41 10.39 -18.11
N ASP A 280 21.52 11.55 -18.80
CA ASP A 280 21.14 11.64 -20.22
C ASP A 280 22.32 11.24 -21.16
N ASN A 281 23.56 11.54 -20.77
CA ASN A 281 24.71 11.43 -21.66
C ASN A 281 25.78 10.42 -21.22
N GLN A 282 25.90 10.13 -19.95
CA GLN A 282 27.02 9.34 -19.38
C GLN A 282 26.53 8.39 -18.26
N PRO A 283 25.71 7.39 -18.60
CA PRO A 283 25.24 6.43 -17.59
C PRO A 283 26.42 5.62 -17.04
N THR A 284 26.40 5.34 -15.73
CA THR A 284 27.40 4.51 -15.08
C THR A 284 27.23 3.04 -15.47
N VAL A 285 28.30 2.37 -15.85
CA VAL A 285 28.33 0.92 -16.07
C VAL A 285 28.58 0.21 -14.74
N PHE A 286 27.64 -0.63 -14.31
CA PHE A 286 27.81 -1.44 -13.11
C PHE A 286 28.54 -2.74 -13.41
N THR A 287 29.69 -2.96 -12.77
CA THR A 287 30.54 -4.15 -12.96
C THR A 287 30.56 -5.07 -11.73
N GLY A 288 29.86 -4.68 -10.66
CA GLY A 288 29.96 -5.30 -9.35
C GLY A 288 29.26 -6.66 -9.17
N TYR A 289 28.64 -7.22 -10.22
CA TYR A 289 28.22 -8.63 -10.16
C TYR A 289 29.38 -9.60 -10.25
N GLU A 290 30.40 -9.23 -11.06
CA GLU A 290 31.56 -10.08 -11.33
C GLU A 290 32.82 -9.57 -10.61
N ASN A 291 32.97 -8.26 -10.45
CA ASN A 291 34.19 -7.64 -9.98
C ASN A 291 34.01 -6.98 -8.58
N LEU A 292 35.02 -7.13 -7.73
CA LEU A 292 35.13 -6.38 -6.47
C LEU A 292 36.06 -5.15 -6.59
N ALA A 293 36.76 -5.02 -7.70
CA ALA A 293 37.65 -3.90 -7.99
C ALA A 293 37.62 -3.61 -9.50
N ASP A 294 37.69 -2.32 -9.86
CA ASP A 294 37.74 -1.89 -11.25
C ASP A 294 38.47 -0.54 -11.38
N GLU A 295 39.12 -0.30 -12.53
CA GLU A 295 39.63 1.02 -12.89
C GLU A 295 38.47 1.85 -13.47
N ALA A 296 38.27 3.04 -12.93
CA ALA A 296 37.21 3.94 -13.33
C ALA A 296 37.71 5.37 -13.53
N THR A 297 36.92 6.16 -14.27
CA THR A 297 37.16 7.58 -14.49
C THR A 297 36.15 8.41 -13.72
N VAL A 298 36.60 9.44 -13.00
CA VAL A 298 35.73 10.38 -12.30
C VAL A 298 35.04 11.29 -13.33
N LEU A 299 33.74 11.18 -13.47
CA LEU A 299 32.93 11.99 -14.39
C LEU A 299 32.46 13.29 -13.75
N GLY A 300 32.23 13.29 -12.45
CA GLY A 300 31.76 14.47 -11.73
C GLY A 300 31.96 14.38 -10.22
N ILE A 301 32.15 15.52 -9.61
CA ILE A 301 32.25 15.69 -8.16
C ILE A 301 31.22 16.74 -7.75
N ILE A 302 30.36 16.42 -6.77
CA ILE A 302 29.34 17.31 -6.25
C ILE A 302 29.64 17.56 -4.77
N ARG A 303 29.74 18.83 -4.40
CA ARG A 303 29.94 19.29 -3.03
C ARG A 303 28.97 20.40 -2.72
N ASP A 304 28.33 20.34 -1.55
CA ASP A 304 27.35 21.35 -1.10
C ASP A 304 26.28 21.71 -2.15
N GLY A 305 25.85 20.69 -2.95
CA GLY A 305 24.85 20.86 -4.01
C GLY A 305 25.34 21.48 -5.31
N ALA A 306 26.66 21.69 -5.49
CA ALA A 306 27.24 22.22 -6.71
C ALA A 306 28.31 21.30 -7.30
N LEU A 307 28.42 21.29 -8.64
CA LEU A 307 29.53 20.64 -9.35
C LEU A 307 30.82 21.36 -9.08
N VAL A 308 31.89 20.63 -8.73
CA VAL A 308 33.23 21.13 -8.50
C VAL A 308 34.26 20.32 -9.28
N GLU A 309 35.38 20.90 -9.64
CA GLU A 309 36.46 20.25 -10.38
C GLU A 309 37.30 19.35 -9.48
N THR A 310 37.42 19.67 -8.20
CA THR A 310 38.28 18.93 -7.26
C THR A 310 37.69 18.86 -5.85
N ALA A 311 38.11 17.85 -5.09
CA ALA A 311 37.84 17.71 -3.66
C ALA A 311 39.13 17.31 -2.94
N THR A 312 39.46 18.03 -1.85
CA THR A 312 40.72 17.86 -1.07
C THR A 312 40.46 17.07 0.21
N GLU A 313 41.54 16.63 0.85
CA GLU A 313 41.52 15.88 2.11
C GLU A 313 40.59 16.48 3.16
N GLY A 314 39.81 15.59 3.82
CA GLY A 314 38.78 15.95 4.80
C GLY A 314 37.45 16.39 4.20
N ALA A 315 37.34 16.60 2.90
CA ALA A 315 36.09 16.99 2.27
C ALA A 315 35.15 15.75 2.11
N THR A 316 33.85 15.98 2.38
CA THR A 316 32.78 15.08 1.96
C THR A 316 32.25 15.51 0.60
N ALA A 317 32.01 14.56 -0.29
CA ALA A 317 31.52 14.81 -1.62
C ALA A 317 30.67 13.64 -2.15
N GLN A 318 29.98 13.90 -3.26
CA GLN A 318 29.37 12.87 -4.07
C GLN A 318 30.16 12.72 -5.36
N VAL A 319 30.51 11.50 -5.70
CA VAL A 319 31.35 11.18 -6.88
C VAL A 319 30.56 10.32 -7.86
N ILE A 320 30.63 10.69 -9.13
CA ILE A 320 30.03 9.95 -10.23
C ILE A 320 31.16 9.39 -11.08
N LEU A 321 31.07 8.09 -11.39
CA LEU A 321 32.07 7.35 -12.17
C LEU A 321 31.46 6.86 -13.49
N ASP A 322 32.30 6.66 -14.52
CA ASP A 322 31.92 6.01 -15.77
C ASP A 322 31.53 4.53 -15.57
N ARG A 323 32.20 3.85 -14.66
CA ARG A 323 31.91 2.49 -14.22
C ARG A 323 32.19 2.29 -12.74
N THR A 324 31.53 1.28 -12.16
CA THR A 324 31.70 1.05 -10.72
C THR A 324 31.47 -0.42 -10.34
N PRO A 325 32.29 -0.97 -9.45
CA PRO A 325 32.02 -2.26 -8.81
C PRO A 325 31.12 -2.13 -7.57
N PHE A 326 30.84 -0.92 -7.09
CA PHE A 326 30.06 -0.68 -5.89
C PHE A 326 28.56 -0.88 -6.11
N TYR A 327 27.94 -1.77 -5.31
CA TYR A 327 26.51 -1.98 -5.30
C TYR A 327 25.80 -0.79 -4.65
N ALA A 328 24.88 -0.17 -5.37
CA ALA A 328 24.02 0.86 -4.81
C ALA A 328 22.85 0.24 -4.04
N GLU A 329 22.42 0.90 -2.95
CA GLU A 329 21.28 0.45 -2.14
C GLU A 329 20.06 0.13 -3.02
N ALA A 330 19.68 -1.14 -3.05
CA ALA A 330 18.54 -1.62 -3.82
C ALA A 330 18.07 -2.98 -3.30
N GLY A 331 16.78 -3.33 -3.49
CA GLY A 331 16.22 -4.63 -3.10
C GLY A 331 16.35 -4.93 -1.61
N GLY A 332 16.35 -3.90 -0.76
CA GLY A 332 16.56 -4.04 0.68
C GLY A 332 18.02 -4.24 1.10
N GLN A 333 18.96 -4.49 0.17
CA GLN A 333 20.38 -4.60 0.49
C GLN A 333 21.01 -3.21 0.60
N MET A 334 21.72 -2.97 1.71
CA MET A 334 22.50 -1.75 1.91
C MET A 334 23.61 -1.64 0.87
N ALA A 335 23.96 -0.38 0.55
CA ALA A 335 25.06 -0.07 -0.35
C ALA A 335 26.39 -0.62 0.13
N ASP A 336 27.30 -0.80 -0.81
CA ASP A 336 28.68 -1.17 -0.50
C ASP A 336 29.45 -0.04 0.14
N ARG A 337 30.51 -0.44 0.78
CA ARG A 337 31.62 0.40 1.27
C ARG A 337 32.93 -0.01 0.65
N GLY A 338 33.93 0.86 0.73
CA GLY A 338 35.24 0.54 0.25
C GLY A 338 36.07 1.80 0.00
N GLU A 339 37.00 1.72 -0.93
CA GLU A 339 37.96 2.78 -1.19
C GLU A 339 38.11 3.05 -2.69
N MET A 340 38.44 4.29 -3.02
CA MET A 340 38.89 4.71 -4.34
C MET A 340 40.28 5.31 -4.16
N THR A 341 41.26 4.80 -4.90
CA THR A 341 42.65 5.25 -4.80
C THR A 341 43.18 5.70 -6.16
N SER A 342 44.08 6.68 -6.13
CA SER A 342 44.83 7.18 -7.29
C SER A 342 46.23 7.56 -6.89
N THR A 343 47.02 8.05 -7.84
CA THR A 343 48.37 8.55 -7.55
C THR A 343 48.39 9.84 -6.74
N SER A 344 47.28 10.62 -6.74
CA SER A 344 47.18 11.91 -6.08
C SER A 344 46.31 11.94 -4.83
N GLY A 345 45.54 10.86 -4.57
CA GLY A 345 44.67 10.85 -3.40
C GLY A 345 43.98 9.49 -3.15
N ALA A 346 43.37 9.43 -1.98
CA ALA A 346 42.55 8.31 -1.52
C ALA A 346 41.22 8.80 -0.99
N VAL A 347 40.17 8.02 -1.23
CA VAL A 347 38.78 8.36 -0.90
C VAL A 347 38.10 7.16 -0.28
N ARG A 348 37.42 7.34 0.83
CA ARG A 348 36.59 6.29 1.44
C ARG A 348 35.15 6.43 0.95
N VAL A 349 34.60 5.33 0.43
CA VAL A 349 33.19 5.21 0.05
C VAL A 349 32.37 4.76 1.25
N GLU A 350 31.38 5.56 1.61
CA GLU A 350 30.53 5.30 2.79
C GLU A 350 29.13 4.82 2.42
N ASP A 351 28.61 5.27 1.28
CA ASP A 351 27.30 4.90 0.74
C ASP A 351 27.26 5.05 -0.78
N VAL A 352 26.37 4.33 -1.44
CA VAL A 352 26.17 4.42 -2.90
C VAL A 352 24.67 4.40 -3.21
N GLN A 353 24.19 5.40 -3.92
CA GLN A 353 22.79 5.56 -4.29
C GLN A 353 22.61 5.61 -5.80
N LYS A 354 21.41 5.22 -6.30
CA LYS A 354 21.06 5.33 -7.73
C LYS A 354 20.18 6.56 -8.00
N VAL A 355 20.55 7.31 -9.03
CA VAL A 355 19.74 8.40 -9.57
C VAL A 355 19.30 8.07 -10.99
N GLY A 356 18.00 8.24 -11.28
CA GLY A 356 17.41 7.97 -12.61
C GLY A 356 17.59 6.53 -13.09
N LYS A 357 17.85 5.57 -12.21
CA LYS A 357 18.18 4.16 -12.50
C LYS A 357 19.44 3.93 -13.34
N LYS A 358 20.17 4.99 -13.71
CA LYS A 358 21.29 4.95 -14.67
C LYS A 358 22.61 5.46 -14.11
N VAL A 359 22.60 6.24 -13.01
CA VAL A 359 23.80 6.86 -12.45
C VAL A 359 23.98 6.39 -11.01
N TRP A 360 25.20 5.93 -10.70
CA TRP A 360 25.63 5.58 -9.35
C TRP A 360 26.34 6.79 -8.72
N VAL A 361 25.79 7.26 -7.62
CA VAL A 361 26.31 8.40 -6.84
C VAL A 361 26.98 7.83 -5.60
N HIS A 362 28.30 7.97 -5.50
CA HIS A 362 29.11 7.49 -4.39
C HIS A 362 29.25 8.62 -3.38
N HIS A 363 28.77 8.42 -2.16
CA HIS A 363 28.98 9.33 -1.03
C HIS A 363 30.32 9.01 -0.40
N VAL A 364 31.22 9.98 -0.41
CA VAL A 364 32.63 9.75 -0.08
C VAL A 364 33.18 10.79 0.88
N THR A 365 34.23 10.39 1.60
CA THR A 365 35.12 11.30 2.34
C THR A 365 36.53 11.16 1.76
N VAL A 366 37.15 12.27 1.35
CA VAL A 366 38.55 12.28 0.88
C VAL A 366 39.47 12.02 2.08
N SER A 367 40.12 10.89 2.10
CA SER A 367 40.95 10.40 3.21
C SER A 367 42.44 10.86 3.10
N GLY A 368 42.83 11.32 1.94
CA GLY A 368 44.17 11.85 1.70
C GLY A 368 44.35 12.41 0.31
N GLY A 369 45.08 13.48 0.15
CA GLY A 369 45.41 14.12 -1.11
C GLY A 369 44.25 14.85 -1.76
N GLU A 370 44.09 14.67 -3.09
CA GLU A 370 43.06 15.37 -3.90
C GLU A 370 42.45 14.40 -4.92
N LEU A 371 41.12 14.52 -5.10
CA LEU A 371 40.35 13.89 -6.15
C LEU A 371 39.95 14.95 -7.18
N ALA A 372 40.09 14.65 -8.48
CA ALA A 372 39.76 15.56 -9.58
C ALA A 372 38.89 14.93 -10.64
N VAL A 373 38.04 15.71 -11.30
CA VAL A 373 37.27 15.29 -12.48
C VAL A 373 38.23 14.89 -13.60
N GLY A 374 37.90 13.82 -14.33
CA GLY A 374 38.72 13.21 -15.38
C GLY A 374 39.85 12.31 -14.87
N GLN A 375 40.04 12.20 -13.56
CA GLN A 375 41.08 11.36 -12.96
C GLN A 375 40.70 9.87 -13.06
N LYS A 376 41.69 9.04 -13.37
CA LYS A 376 41.58 7.58 -13.24
C LYS A 376 41.82 7.16 -11.79
N ILE A 377 40.94 6.31 -11.31
CA ILE A 377 40.97 5.78 -9.95
C ILE A 377 40.83 4.26 -9.96
N GLN A 378 41.40 3.59 -8.99
CA GLN A 378 41.10 2.21 -8.67
C GLN A 378 39.98 2.17 -7.62
N ALA A 379 38.79 1.73 -8.02
CA ALA A 379 37.64 1.54 -7.15
C ALA A 379 37.67 0.11 -6.56
N THR A 380 37.67 -0.03 -5.24
CA THR A 380 37.78 -1.33 -4.56
C THR A 380 36.72 -1.45 -3.46
N VAL A 381 35.87 -2.46 -3.59
CA VAL A 381 34.81 -2.78 -2.64
C VAL A 381 35.38 -3.49 -1.42
N ASP A 382 34.88 -3.16 -0.23
CA ASP A 382 35.12 -3.95 0.98
C ASP A 382 34.51 -5.36 0.81
N LYS A 383 35.39 -6.34 0.63
CA LYS A 383 35.03 -7.73 0.36
C LYS A 383 34.21 -8.33 1.51
N ALA A 384 34.60 -8.04 2.76
CA ALA A 384 33.93 -8.60 3.93
C ALA A 384 32.52 -8.01 4.07
N TRP A 385 32.38 -6.70 3.89
CA TRP A 385 31.08 -6.00 3.89
C TRP A 385 30.13 -6.56 2.82
N ARG A 386 30.58 -6.62 1.55
CA ARG A 386 29.81 -7.16 0.43
C ARG A 386 29.38 -8.59 0.68
N HIS A 387 30.30 -9.44 1.15
CA HIS A 387 30.01 -10.86 1.38
C HIS A 387 28.89 -11.04 2.41
N GLN A 388 28.99 -10.37 3.56
CA GLN A 388 27.96 -10.44 4.61
C GLN A 388 26.63 -9.81 4.19
N ALA A 389 26.64 -8.72 3.41
CA ALA A 389 25.42 -8.11 2.88
C ALA A 389 24.71 -9.06 1.89
N ARG A 390 25.47 -9.77 1.03
CA ARG A 390 24.95 -10.80 0.12
C ARG A 390 24.39 -12.00 0.88
N GLN A 391 25.05 -12.45 1.96
CA GLN A 391 24.51 -13.51 2.82
C GLN A 391 23.17 -13.11 3.41
N ALA A 392 23.04 -11.89 3.94
CA ALA A 392 21.78 -11.38 4.47
C ALA A 392 20.68 -11.31 3.40
N HIS A 393 21.04 -10.89 2.18
CA HIS A 393 20.08 -10.81 1.06
C HIS A 393 19.62 -12.22 0.62
N SER A 394 20.53 -13.16 0.45
CA SER A 394 20.18 -14.55 0.15
C SER A 394 19.33 -15.18 1.26
N GLY A 395 19.71 -14.96 2.52
CA GLY A 395 18.94 -15.40 3.69
C GLY A 395 17.51 -14.86 3.70
N THR A 396 17.32 -13.62 3.25
CA THR A 396 15.97 -13.03 3.09
C THR A 396 15.10 -13.84 2.13
N HIS A 397 15.63 -14.27 1.00
CA HIS A 397 14.88 -15.10 0.05
C HIS A 397 14.56 -16.48 0.61
N LEU A 398 15.50 -17.10 1.34
CA LEU A 398 15.26 -18.40 1.98
C LEU A 398 14.19 -18.31 3.06
N ILE A 399 14.23 -17.27 3.90
CA ILE A 399 13.19 -17.01 4.91
C ILE A 399 11.85 -16.75 4.25
N HIS A 400 11.81 -15.98 3.16
CA HIS A 400 10.55 -15.73 2.44
C HIS A 400 9.95 -17.02 1.87
N ALA A 401 10.76 -17.89 1.30
CA ALA A 401 10.31 -19.19 0.81
C ALA A 401 9.78 -20.07 1.97
N ALA A 402 10.50 -20.15 3.07
CA ALA A 402 10.09 -20.90 4.27
C ALA A 402 8.79 -20.33 4.89
N LEU A 403 8.66 -19.01 4.98
CA LEU A 403 7.41 -18.36 5.43
C LEU A 403 6.22 -18.76 4.55
N ARG A 404 6.38 -18.77 3.25
CA ARG A 404 5.30 -19.16 2.32
C ARG A 404 4.96 -20.65 2.41
N GLU A 405 5.94 -21.50 2.67
CA GLU A 405 5.71 -22.94 2.87
C GLU A 405 4.94 -23.21 4.16
N VAL A 406 5.29 -22.55 5.27
CA VAL A 406 4.67 -22.77 6.58
C VAL A 406 3.33 -22.01 6.73
N LEU A 407 3.24 -20.77 6.23
CA LEU A 407 2.12 -19.87 6.45
C LEU A 407 1.20 -19.72 5.23
N GLY A 408 1.60 -20.29 4.10
CA GLY A 408 0.88 -20.18 2.84
C GLY A 408 1.30 -18.99 1.96
N PRO A 409 0.75 -18.92 0.73
CA PRO A 409 1.17 -17.96 -0.30
C PRO A 409 0.85 -16.49 0.03
N THR A 410 0.07 -16.24 1.07
CA THR A 410 -0.31 -14.89 1.53
C THR A 410 0.76 -14.21 2.37
N ALA A 411 1.77 -14.95 2.85
CA ALA A 411 2.95 -14.38 3.53
C ALA A 411 3.83 -13.64 2.51
N VAL A 412 3.35 -12.48 2.06
CA VAL A 412 4.00 -11.65 1.03
C VAL A 412 4.87 -10.60 1.68
N GLN A 413 6.02 -10.34 1.07
CA GLN A 413 6.95 -9.33 1.53
C GLN A 413 6.30 -7.92 1.55
N ALA A 414 6.37 -7.26 2.69
CA ALA A 414 6.00 -5.86 2.87
C ALA A 414 7.24 -4.93 2.88
N GLY A 415 8.40 -5.45 3.29
CA GLY A 415 9.66 -4.73 3.30
C GLY A 415 10.83 -5.63 3.67
N SER A 416 12.05 -5.18 3.42
CA SER A 416 13.27 -5.86 3.86
C SER A 416 14.41 -4.89 4.10
N MET A 417 15.33 -5.28 4.97
CA MET A 417 16.61 -4.61 5.18
C MET A 417 17.69 -5.66 5.39
N ASN A 418 18.72 -5.64 4.53
CA ASN A 418 19.83 -6.58 4.52
C ASN A 418 21.15 -5.82 4.67
N LYS A 419 21.81 -6.00 5.80
CA LYS A 419 23.13 -5.42 6.10
C LYS A 419 24.06 -6.50 6.64
N PRO A 420 25.36 -6.28 6.69
CA PRO A 420 26.29 -7.25 7.25
C PRO A 420 25.87 -7.77 8.62
N GLY A 421 25.72 -9.09 8.74
CA GLY A 421 25.33 -9.78 9.97
C GLY A 421 23.90 -9.55 10.46
N TYR A 422 23.03 -8.95 9.63
CA TYR A 422 21.65 -8.66 10.03
C TYR A 422 20.71 -8.64 8.82
N LEU A 423 19.53 -9.25 8.97
CA LEU A 423 18.42 -9.06 8.04
C LEU A 423 17.13 -8.76 8.82
N ARG A 424 16.26 -7.95 8.22
CA ARG A 424 14.88 -7.76 8.64
C ARG A 424 13.98 -8.07 7.44
N PHE A 425 12.97 -8.87 7.68
CA PHE A 425 11.97 -9.20 6.68
C PHE A 425 10.59 -8.87 7.24
N ASP A 426 9.93 -7.90 6.66
CA ASP A 426 8.58 -7.48 7.02
C ASP A 426 7.60 -8.17 6.06
N PHE A 427 6.58 -8.83 6.57
CA PHE A 427 5.61 -9.58 5.78
C PHE A 427 4.20 -9.46 6.35
N ASN A 428 3.21 -9.71 5.49
CA ASN A 428 1.81 -9.67 5.88
C ASN A 428 1.39 -11.05 6.43
N TYR A 429 0.94 -11.07 7.69
CA TYR A 429 0.31 -12.22 8.31
C TYR A 429 -0.67 -11.76 9.38
N GLY A 430 -1.82 -12.44 9.51
CA GLY A 430 -2.91 -11.99 10.35
C GLY A 430 -2.73 -12.19 11.85
N GLU A 431 -1.77 -13.03 12.26
CA GLU A 431 -1.54 -13.43 13.64
C GLU A 431 -0.05 -13.40 14.01
N GLN A 432 0.24 -13.46 15.30
CA GLN A 432 1.61 -13.68 15.77
C GLN A 432 2.03 -15.12 15.48
N LEU A 433 3.25 -15.30 14.97
CA LEU A 433 3.79 -16.64 14.75
C LEU A 433 3.91 -17.41 16.06
N THR A 434 3.54 -18.68 16.03
CA THR A 434 3.77 -19.61 17.13
C THR A 434 5.22 -20.06 17.17
N GLU A 435 5.70 -20.52 18.33
CA GLU A 435 7.05 -21.09 18.47
C GLU A 435 7.27 -22.28 17.52
N HIS A 436 6.23 -23.09 17.29
CA HIS A 436 6.29 -24.21 16.36
C HIS A 436 6.51 -23.74 14.93
N GLN A 437 5.76 -22.72 14.46
CA GLN A 437 5.94 -22.14 13.13
C GLN A 437 7.32 -21.50 12.96
N LEU A 438 7.81 -20.79 13.98
CA LEU A 438 9.16 -20.23 13.96
C LEU A 438 10.22 -21.32 13.83
N GLY A 439 10.08 -22.42 14.57
CA GLY A 439 10.97 -23.59 14.47
C GLY A 439 10.96 -24.23 13.08
N GLN A 440 9.78 -24.40 12.47
CA GLN A 440 9.66 -24.93 11.11
C GLN A 440 10.31 -24.01 10.07
N ILE A 441 10.10 -22.69 10.17
CA ILE A 441 10.71 -21.70 9.26
C ILE A 441 12.25 -21.74 9.39
N GLU A 442 12.76 -21.83 10.61
CA GLU A 442 14.21 -21.93 10.88
C GLU A 442 14.79 -23.23 10.30
N GLU A 443 14.13 -24.37 10.49
CA GLU A 443 14.54 -25.67 9.96
C GLU A 443 14.59 -25.67 8.43
N ILE A 444 13.56 -25.17 7.77
CA ILE A 444 13.50 -25.08 6.29
C ILE A 444 14.60 -24.16 5.77
N ALA A 445 14.76 -22.97 6.36
CA ALA A 445 15.77 -22.01 5.93
C ALA A 445 17.19 -22.55 6.11
N ASN A 446 17.50 -23.18 7.24
CA ASN A 446 18.81 -23.80 7.51
C ASN A 446 19.05 -25.03 6.62
N GLY A 447 18.03 -25.85 6.39
CA GLY A 447 18.12 -26.97 5.45
C GLY A 447 18.48 -26.54 4.03
N ALA A 448 17.96 -25.39 3.58
CA ALA A 448 18.33 -24.81 2.30
C ALA A 448 19.78 -24.28 2.28
N VAL A 449 20.27 -23.71 3.38
CA VAL A 449 21.68 -23.28 3.52
C VAL A 449 22.60 -24.49 3.48
N ASP A 450 22.28 -25.55 4.24
CA ASP A 450 23.08 -26.76 4.29
C ASP A 450 23.11 -27.53 2.96
N SER A 451 22.07 -27.37 2.14
CA SER A 451 21.98 -27.98 0.81
C SER A 451 22.89 -27.31 -0.23
N ASP A 452 23.44 -26.12 0.07
CA ASP A 452 24.36 -25.37 -0.78
C ASP A 452 23.89 -25.25 -2.25
N TYR A 453 22.61 -24.85 -2.44
CA TYR A 453 22.01 -24.71 -3.77
C TYR A 453 22.74 -23.66 -4.61
N GLN A 454 22.96 -24.01 -5.88
CA GLN A 454 23.54 -23.07 -6.85
C GLN A 454 22.58 -21.91 -7.11
N VAL A 455 23.05 -20.68 -6.94
CA VAL A 455 22.31 -19.45 -7.29
C VAL A 455 22.62 -19.05 -8.73
N ASN A 456 21.59 -19.03 -9.57
CA ASN A 456 21.69 -18.60 -10.95
C ASN A 456 20.95 -17.27 -11.14
N THR A 457 21.53 -16.37 -11.92
CA THR A 457 20.90 -15.09 -12.28
C THR A 457 20.43 -15.14 -13.72
N ILE A 458 19.15 -14.84 -13.96
CA ILE A 458 18.54 -14.76 -15.30
C ILE A 458 17.98 -13.36 -15.45
N GLU A 459 18.40 -12.65 -16.50
CA GLU A 459 17.84 -11.37 -16.88
C GLU A 459 16.70 -11.59 -17.89
N THR A 460 15.48 -11.19 -17.54
CA THR A 460 14.28 -11.43 -18.33
C THR A 460 13.21 -10.34 -18.10
N SER A 461 12.14 -10.37 -18.89
CA SER A 461 10.98 -9.49 -18.68
C SER A 461 10.19 -9.87 -17.43
N LEU A 462 9.43 -8.90 -16.87
CA LEU A 462 8.57 -9.17 -15.71
C LEU A 462 7.50 -10.23 -16.01
N GLU A 463 6.98 -10.26 -17.23
CA GLU A 463 5.98 -11.25 -17.66
C GLU A 463 6.57 -12.67 -17.70
N GLU A 464 7.76 -12.82 -18.27
CA GLU A 464 8.46 -14.10 -18.30
C GLU A 464 8.88 -14.55 -16.91
N ALA A 465 9.36 -13.64 -16.04
CA ALA A 465 9.69 -13.95 -14.66
C ALA A 465 8.47 -14.50 -13.90
N LYS A 466 7.30 -13.88 -14.06
CA LYS A 466 6.05 -14.37 -13.47
C LYS A 466 5.63 -15.74 -14.02
N ALA A 467 5.78 -15.96 -15.34
CA ALA A 467 5.49 -17.24 -15.97
C ALA A 467 6.42 -18.37 -15.47
N MET A 468 7.65 -18.02 -15.06
CA MET A 468 8.60 -18.93 -14.42
C MET A 468 8.30 -19.18 -12.92
N GLY A 469 7.28 -18.54 -12.36
CA GLY A 469 6.92 -18.66 -10.96
C GLY A 469 7.69 -17.73 -10.00
N ALA A 470 8.33 -16.69 -10.51
CA ALA A 470 9.02 -15.72 -9.69
C ALA A 470 8.03 -14.99 -8.75
N MET A 471 8.45 -14.78 -7.51
CA MET A 471 7.75 -13.97 -6.52
C MET A 471 8.04 -12.50 -6.80
N ALA A 472 7.14 -11.80 -7.51
CA ALA A 472 7.30 -10.40 -7.93
C ALA A 472 6.05 -9.57 -7.59
#